data_7d14abcb5862211c21fd14f0cd3968f0
#
_entry.id   7d14abcb5862211c21fd14f0cd3968f0
#
_cell.length_a   1.000
_cell.length_b   1.000
_cell.length_c   1.000
_cell.angle_alpha   90.00
_cell.angle_beta   90.00
_cell.angle_gamma   90.00
#
_symmetry.space_group_name_H-M   'P 1'
#
loop_
_entity.id
_entity.type
_entity.pdbx_description
1 polymer ?
#
loop_
_entity_poly.entity_id
_entity_poly.type
_entity_poly.pdbx_seq_one_letter_code
_entity_poly.pdbx_strand_id
1 'polypeptide(L)'
;MKIAYQGEAGAYSEMAVYKFFGSKTVEPTHCKDFKDVFESVKTGTVPNGVVPIENSIEGSVNQNYDLFLTYDLKVCGEIAVKLAHVLITNPQTNFEDIKTIYSHPQALGQCRNYIEKHKWEINPTYDTAGSVKIIKEKQLPNTAAIASEKAANLYNMKIIARDIADNPTNYTRFLVLSHEDAAPTGDDKTSLIFSAKHAPGSLYKALGEFASRNINLTRIESRPTKTTAWQYNFYIDFEGHRTEKRCTDAIQAIEKYATFTKIIGSYPRVI
;
A
#
# COMPACT_ATOMS: atom_id res chain seq x y z
N MET A 1 -11.61 -18.36 1.44
CA MET A 1 -10.13 -18.30 1.55
C MET A 1 -9.76 -17.14 2.45
N LYS A 2 -8.92 -17.36 3.46
CA LYS A 2 -8.47 -16.29 4.38
C LYS A 2 -7.36 -15.45 3.72
N ILE A 3 -7.46 -14.11 3.86
CA ILE A 3 -6.49 -13.16 3.31
C ILE A 3 -6.10 -12.16 4.39
N ALA A 4 -4.81 -12.07 4.73
CA ALA A 4 -4.32 -11.13 5.71
C ALA A 4 -4.23 -9.70 5.17
N TYR A 5 -4.59 -8.72 5.99
CA TYR A 5 -4.41 -7.29 5.70
C TYR A 5 -4.16 -6.52 7.01
N GLN A 6 -3.52 -5.36 6.93
CA GLN A 6 -3.32 -4.49 8.08
C GLN A 6 -4.47 -3.50 8.22
N GLY A 7 -4.94 -3.30 9.47
CA GLY A 7 -5.95 -2.31 9.83
C GLY A 7 -7.27 -2.91 10.31
N GLU A 8 -8.20 -2.06 10.72
CA GLU A 8 -9.53 -2.45 11.18
C GLU A 8 -10.46 -2.79 10.01
N ALA A 9 -11.56 -3.48 10.30
CA ALA A 9 -12.61 -3.72 9.33
C ALA A 9 -13.17 -2.39 8.78
N GLY A 10 -13.32 -2.27 7.47
CA GLY A 10 -13.65 -1.00 6.78
C GLY A 10 -12.45 -0.21 6.30
N ALA A 11 -11.19 -0.62 6.61
CA ALA A 11 -9.98 0.01 6.11
C ALA A 11 -9.81 -0.16 4.58
N TYR A 12 -9.02 0.72 3.95
CA TYR A 12 -8.72 0.64 2.52
C TYR A 12 -7.95 -0.64 2.15
N SER A 13 -7.14 -1.19 3.06
CA SER A 13 -6.48 -2.48 2.87
C SER A 13 -7.49 -3.63 2.74
N GLU A 14 -8.56 -3.64 3.55
CA GLU A 14 -9.65 -4.60 3.40
C GLU A 14 -10.41 -4.42 2.08
N MET A 15 -10.61 -3.17 1.66
CA MET A 15 -11.21 -2.88 0.34
C MET A 15 -10.35 -3.42 -0.80
N ALA A 16 -9.03 -3.35 -0.69
CA ALA A 16 -8.09 -3.94 -1.66
C ALA A 16 -8.23 -5.47 -1.72
N VAL A 17 -8.39 -6.15 -0.57
CA VAL A 17 -8.67 -7.60 -0.53
C VAL A 17 -9.92 -7.94 -1.34
N TYR A 18 -11.04 -7.27 -1.07
CA TYR A 18 -12.28 -7.55 -1.79
C TYR A 18 -12.22 -7.19 -3.27
N LYS A 19 -11.51 -6.12 -3.63
CA LYS A 19 -11.37 -5.69 -5.02
C LYS A 19 -10.54 -6.68 -5.83
N PHE A 20 -9.50 -7.28 -5.26
CA PHE A 20 -8.64 -8.24 -5.95
C PHE A 20 -9.24 -9.65 -6.01
N PHE A 21 -9.73 -10.16 -4.88
CA PHE A 21 -10.17 -11.56 -4.77
C PHE A 21 -11.69 -11.77 -4.97
N GLY A 22 -12.48 -10.69 -4.92
CA GLY A 22 -13.95 -10.76 -4.93
C GLY A 22 -14.55 -11.01 -3.54
N SER A 23 -15.68 -10.37 -3.25
CA SER A 23 -16.27 -10.38 -1.90
C SER A 23 -16.92 -11.71 -1.47
N LYS A 24 -17.28 -12.58 -2.44
CA LYS A 24 -17.98 -13.84 -2.16
C LYS A 24 -17.07 -15.00 -1.78
N THR A 25 -15.78 -14.90 -2.05
CA THR A 25 -14.83 -16.00 -1.99
C THR A 25 -13.79 -15.87 -0.87
N VAL A 26 -13.73 -14.72 -0.23
CA VAL A 26 -12.68 -14.39 0.74
C VAL A 26 -13.22 -13.99 2.11
N GLU A 27 -12.42 -14.31 3.12
CA GLU A 27 -12.57 -13.91 4.52
C GLU A 27 -11.35 -13.07 4.89
N PRO A 28 -11.48 -11.72 4.89
CA PRO A 28 -10.37 -10.86 5.30
C PRO A 28 -10.00 -11.10 6.77
N THR A 29 -8.72 -11.29 7.02
CA THR A 29 -8.17 -11.50 8.37
C THR A 29 -7.32 -10.28 8.72
N HIS A 30 -7.80 -9.48 9.67
CA HIS A 30 -7.11 -8.27 10.07
C HIS A 30 -5.83 -8.58 10.88
N CYS A 31 -4.78 -7.80 10.65
CA CYS A 31 -3.53 -7.81 11.37
C CYS A 31 -3.28 -6.42 11.98
N LYS A 32 -2.59 -6.39 13.12
CA LYS A 32 -2.28 -5.14 13.81
C LYS A 32 -1.31 -4.29 13.01
N ASP A 33 -0.27 -4.90 12.47
CA ASP A 33 0.74 -4.20 11.68
C ASP A 33 1.13 -4.98 10.41
N PHE A 34 1.93 -4.34 9.53
CA PHE A 34 2.33 -4.95 8.26
C PHE A 34 3.20 -6.19 8.47
N LYS A 35 4.03 -6.22 9.52
CA LYS A 35 4.87 -7.38 9.82
C LYS A 35 4.03 -8.63 10.07
N ASP A 36 2.89 -8.48 10.76
CA ASP A 36 1.97 -9.60 11.03
C ASP A 36 1.37 -10.15 9.74
N VAL A 37 1.10 -9.28 8.74
CA VAL A 37 0.64 -9.72 7.41
C VAL A 37 1.70 -10.59 6.74
N PHE A 38 2.96 -10.13 6.69
CA PHE A 38 4.06 -10.91 6.12
C PHE A 38 4.28 -12.22 6.86
N GLU A 39 4.26 -12.21 8.19
CA GLU A 39 4.45 -13.41 9.00
C GLU A 39 3.32 -14.42 8.81
N SER A 40 2.07 -13.97 8.71
CA SER A 40 0.91 -14.83 8.50
C SER A 40 0.97 -15.58 7.15
N VAL A 41 1.48 -14.91 6.09
CA VAL A 41 1.70 -15.56 4.80
C VAL A 41 2.90 -16.49 4.88
N LYS A 42 4.05 -16.04 5.44
CA LYS A 42 5.27 -16.85 5.56
C LYS A 42 5.02 -18.17 6.29
N THR A 43 4.24 -18.14 7.37
CA THR A 43 3.92 -19.33 8.16
C THR A 43 2.83 -20.21 7.55
N GLY A 44 2.21 -19.79 6.44
CA GLY A 44 1.09 -20.51 5.81
C GLY A 44 -0.23 -20.41 6.60
N THR A 45 -0.31 -19.52 7.62
CA THR A 45 -1.56 -19.28 8.36
C THR A 45 -2.65 -18.77 7.43
N VAL A 46 -2.27 -17.96 6.45
CA VAL A 46 -3.11 -17.55 5.31
C VAL A 46 -2.34 -17.74 4.00
N PRO A 47 -3.01 -18.06 2.88
CA PRO A 47 -2.32 -18.24 1.59
C PRO A 47 -1.80 -16.93 0.99
N ASN A 48 -2.47 -15.81 1.26
CA ASN A 48 -2.13 -14.51 0.70
C ASN A 48 -2.28 -13.40 1.73
N GLY A 49 -1.56 -12.30 1.50
CA GLY A 49 -1.67 -11.05 2.23
C GLY A 49 -1.76 -9.86 1.28
N VAL A 50 -2.36 -8.76 1.73
CA VAL A 50 -2.44 -7.52 0.96
C VAL A 50 -1.80 -6.39 1.75
N VAL A 51 -0.82 -5.71 1.14
CA VAL A 51 -0.07 -4.62 1.77
C VAL A 51 0.01 -3.41 0.86
N PRO A 52 -0.16 -2.17 1.37
CA PRO A 52 0.04 -0.96 0.58
C PRO A 52 1.53 -0.78 0.26
N ILE A 53 1.85 -0.37 -0.96
CA ILE A 53 3.24 -0.12 -1.36
C ILE A 53 3.49 1.36 -1.67
N GLU A 54 2.49 2.04 -2.18
CA GLU A 54 2.61 3.42 -2.64
C GLU A 54 1.25 4.12 -2.61
N ASN A 55 1.26 5.39 -2.22
CA ASN A 55 0.13 6.29 -2.38
C ASN A 55 0.48 7.38 -3.40
N SER A 56 -0.44 7.73 -4.29
CA SER A 56 -0.20 8.69 -5.39
C SER A 56 0.10 10.11 -4.94
N ILE A 57 -0.15 10.45 -3.68
CA ILE A 57 0.10 11.79 -3.09
C ILE A 57 1.26 11.73 -2.10
N GLU A 58 1.23 10.78 -1.17
CA GLU A 58 2.19 10.66 -0.06
C GLU A 58 3.46 9.87 -0.45
N GLY A 59 3.43 9.17 -1.59
CA GLY A 59 4.55 8.36 -2.04
C GLY A 59 4.63 6.99 -1.35
N SER A 60 5.84 6.53 -1.12
CA SER A 60 6.16 5.16 -0.76
C SER A 60 5.80 4.79 0.68
N VAL A 61 5.21 3.61 0.88
CA VAL A 61 5.00 3.00 2.20
C VAL A 61 6.28 2.28 2.62
N ASN A 62 7.20 3.06 3.14
CA ASN A 62 8.60 2.68 3.40
C ASN A 62 8.77 1.38 4.19
N GLN A 63 7.92 1.12 5.19
CA GLN A 63 8.00 -0.06 6.04
C GLN A 63 7.86 -1.35 5.24
N ASN A 64 6.98 -1.39 4.24
CA ASN A 64 6.74 -2.60 3.45
C ASN A 64 7.92 -2.93 2.52
N TYR A 65 8.66 -1.93 2.04
CA TYR A 65 9.90 -2.17 1.30
C TYR A 65 10.95 -2.88 2.15
N ASP A 66 11.10 -2.48 3.41
CA ASP A 66 12.06 -3.10 4.33
C ASP A 66 11.65 -4.56 4.66
N LEU A 67 10.34 -4.82 4.73
CA LEU A 67 9.82 -6.17 4.96
C LEU A 67 10.10 -7.10 3.76
N PHE A 68 10.05 -6.62 2.52
CA PHE A 68 10.44 -7.41 1.34
C PHE A 68 11.91 -7.83 1.33
N LEU A 69 12.79 -7.12 2.04
CA LEU A 69 14.18 -7.58 2.23
C LEU A 69 14.25 -8.73 3.25
N THR A 70 13.41 -8.67 4.28
CA THR A 70 13.44 -9.61 5.42
C THR A 70 12.72 -10.92 5.11
N TYR A 71 11.60 -10.86 4.38
CA TYR A 71 10.75 -12.01 4.10
C TYR A 71 10.96 -12.53 2.68
N ASP A 72 11.11 -13.84 2.54
CA ASP A 72 11.19 -14.51 1.23
C ASP A 72 9.78 -14.87 0.75
N LEU A 73 9.01 -13.84 0.44
CA LEU A 73 7.69 -13.93 -0.16
C LEU A 73 7.70 -13.33 -1.55
N LYS A 74 6.75 -13.76 -2.37
CA LYS A 74 6.53 -13.26 -3.71
C LYS A 74 5.34 -12.31 -3.75
N VAL A 75 5.32 -11.47 -4.77
CA VAL A 75 4.15 -10.69 -5.16
C VAL A 75 3.51 -11.38 -6.35
N CYS A 76 2.23 -11.75 -6.22
CA CYS A 76 1.46 -12.40 -7.27
C CYS A 76 0.39 -11.49 -7.90
N GLY A 77 0.29 -10.23 -7.46
CA GLY A 77 -0.66 -9.28 -8.01
C GLY A 77 -0.51 -7.88 -7.45
N GLU A 78 -1.14 -6.93 -8.15
CA GLU A 78 -1.26 -5.55 -7.68
C GLU A 78 -2.70 -5.06 -7.83
N ILE A 79 -3.09 -4.06 -7.05
CA ILE A 79 -4.39 -3.44 -7.11
C ILE A 79 -4.32 -1.97 -6.69
N ALA A 80 -4.98 -1.08 -7.43
CA ALA A 80 -5.16 0.31 -7.03
C ALA A 80 -6.54 0.51 -6.38
N VAL A 81 -6.55 1.18 -5.24
CA VAL A 81 -7.79 1.57 -4.55
C VAL A 81 -7.85 3.09 -4.48
N LYS A 82 -8.95 3.67 -4.96
CA LYS A 82 -9.22 5.10 -4.77
C LYS A 82 -9.54 5.37 -3.31
N LEU A 83 -8.87 6.36 -2.72
CA LEU A 83 -9.17 6.83 -1.38
C LEU A 83 -10.17 7.97 -1.47
N ALA A 84 -11.39 7.71 -1.02
CA ALA A 84 -12.45 8.70 -0.91
C ALA A 84 -12.79 8.88 0.57
N HIS A 85 -12.41 10.02 1.13
CA HIS A 85 -12.65 10.34 2.52
C HIS A 85 -14.02 10.97 2.71
N VAL A 86 -14.75 10.48 3.74
CA VAL A 86 -16.04 11.04 4.17
C VAL A 86 -15.98 11.43 5.62
N LEU A 87 -16.81 12.41 5.99
CA LEU A 87 -16.98 12.86 7.37
C LEU A 87 -18.09 12.03 8.03
N ILE A 88 -17.78 11.39 9.14
CA ILE A 88 -18.62 10.38 9.79
C ILE A 88 -18.85 10.77 11.26
N THR A 89 -20.09 10.68 11.72
CA THR A 89 -20.46 10.99 13.11
C THR A 89 -21.38 9.94 13.69
N ASN A 90 -21.57 9.98 15.01
CA ASN A 90 -22.70 9.32 15.64
C ASN A 90 -24.01 9.84 15.03
N PRO A 91 -25.06 8.98 14.91
CA PRO A 91 -26.32 9.38 14.26
C PRO A 91 -26.97 10.65 14.82
N GLN A 92 -26.78 10.92 16.13
CA GLN A 92 -27.37 12.05 16.84
C GLN A 92 -26.58 13.35 16.70
N THR A 93 -25.34 13.32 16.23
CA THR A 93 -24.48 14.50 16.07
C THR A 93 -24.83 15.24 14.79
N ASN A 94 -25.11 16.55 14.88
CA ASN A 94 -25.29 17.42 13.73
C ASN A 94 -23.96 18.03 13.29
N PHE A 95 -23.92 18.57 12.07
CA PHE A 95 -22.69 19.15 11.50
C PHE A 95 -22.16 20.31 12.36
N GLU A 96 -23.06 21.15 12.84
CA GLU A 96 -22.78 22.36 13.63
C GLU A 96 -22.21 22.03 15.02
N ASP A 97 -22.47 20.84 15.52
CA ASP A 97 -22.01 20.40 16.85
C ASP A 97 -20.56 19.89 16.82
N ILE A 98 -19.98 19.64 15.63
CA ILE A 98 -18.65 19.05 15.49
C ILE A 98 -17.58 20.04 15.97
N LYS A 99 -16.71 19.57 16.87
CA LYS A 99 -15.55 20.30 17.40
C LYS A 99 -14.24 19.60 17.16
N THR A 100 -14.22 18.24 17.15
CA THR A 100 -13.00 17.45 17.08
C THR A 100 -13.10 16.40 15.98
N ILE A 101 -12.02 16.24 15.22
CA ILE A 101 -11.89 15.26 14.14
C ILE A 101 -10.89 14.17 14.54
N TYR A 102 -11.30 12.92 14.41
CA TYR A 102 -10.48 11.73 14.63
C TYR A 102 -10.13 11.09 13.29
N SER A 103 -8.86 10.83 13.05
CA SER A 103 -8.40 9.99 11.92
C SER A 103 -6.91 9.63 12.03
N HIS A 104 -6.45 8.79 11.11
CA HIS A 104 -5.02 8.57 10.90
C HIS A 104 -4.35 9.89 10.44
N PRO A 105 -3.11 10.19 10.89
CA PRO A 105 -2.41 11.43 10.53
C PRO A 105 -2.40 11.72 9.03
N GLN A 106 -2.23 10.70 8.21
CA GLN A 106 -2.22 10.83 6.75
C GLN A 106 -3.57 11.33 6.21
N ALA A 107 -4.69 10.76 6.66
CA ALA A 107 -6.03 11.19 6.22
C ALA A 107 -6.38 12.60 6.72
N LEU A 108 -5.90 12.96 7.93
CA LEU A 108 -6.01 14.34 8.44
C LEU A 108 -5.26 15.32 7.53
N GLY A 109 -4.04 14.98 7.11
CA GLY A 109 -3.26 15.79 6.16
C GLY A 109 -3.94 15.92 4.80
N GLN A 110 -4.55 14.85 4.30
CA GLN A 110 -5.26 14.83 3.01
C GLN A 110 -6.60 15.59 3.01
N CYS A 111 -7.14 15.93 4.18
CA CYS A 111 -8.37 16.71 4.35
C CYS A 111 -8.11 18.05 5.09
N ARG A 112 -6.87 18.52 5.05
CA ARG A 112 -6.41 19.65 5.84
C ARG A 112 -7.21 20.92 5.58
N ASN A 113 -7.40 21.29 4.32
CA ASN A 113 -8.13 22.51 3.94
C ASN A 113 -9.58 22.46 4.43
N TYR A 114 -10.20 21.26 4.34
CA TYR A 114 -11.56 21.08 4.83
C TYR A 114 -11.65 21.24 6.36
N ILE A 115 -10.72 20.66 7.10
CA ILE A 115 -10.66 20.75 8.58
C ILE A 115 -10.40 22.19 9.03
N GLU A 116 -9.41 22.87 8.44
CA GLU A 116 -9.04 24.26 8.78
C GLU A 116 -10.17 25.26 8.49
N LYS A 117 -10.91 25.07 7.39
CA LYS A 117 -12.09 25.91 7.05
C LYS A 117 -13.13 25.92 8.15
N HIS A 118 -13.29 24.80 8.86
CA HIS A 118 -14.27 24.66 9.93
C HIS A 118 -13.67 24.88 11.33
N LYS A 119 -12.34 25.08 11.42
CA LYS A 119 -11.61 25.33 12.67
C LYS A 119 -11.77 24.21 13.71
N TRP A 120 -11.86 22.96 13.23
CA TRP A 120 -11.96 21.81 14.11
C TRP A 120 -10.61 21.40 14.69
N GLU A 121 -10.63 20.91 15.92
CA GLU A 121 -9.46 20.30 16.55
C GLU A 121 -9.20 18.91 15.93
N ILE A 122 -7.93 18.53 15.83
CA ILE A 122 -7.53 17.23 15.31
C ILE A 122 -7.06 16.30 16.44
N ASN A 123 -7.51 15.06 16.40
CA ASN A 123 -7.08 14.01 17.30
C ASN A 123 -6.57 12.80 16.48
N PRO A 124 -5.25 12.66 16.30
CA PRO A 124 -4.67 11.55 15.53
C PRO A 124 -4.91 10.21 16.19
N THR A 125 -5.20 9.19 15.38
CA THR A 125 -5.41 7.80 15.80
C THR A 125 -4.58 6.85 14.94
N TYR A 126 -4.57 5.58 15.32
CA TYR A 126 -3.75 4.55 14.66
C TYR A 126 -4.26 4.12 13.28
N ASP A 127 -5.56 4.34 12.98
CA ASP A 127 -6.21 3.87 11.75
C ASP A 127 -7.45 4.70 11.41
N THR A 128 -7.80 4.85 10.12
CA THR A 128 -8.98 5.61 9.68
C THR A 128 -10.30 4.96 10.10
N ALA A 129 -10.45 3.66 9.82
CA ALA A 129 -11.65 2.89 10.20
C ALA A 129 -11.71 2.70 11.73
N GLY A 130 -10.55 2.52 12.38
CA GLY A 130 -10.41 2.50 13.83
C GLY A 130 -10.91 3.77 14.52
N SER A 131 -10.77 4.94 13.86
CA SER A 131 -11.34 6.20 14.37
C SER A 131 -12.86 6.15 14.45
N VAL A 132 -13.52 5.60 13.45
CA VAL A 132 -14.99 5.41 13.44
C VAL A 132 -15.43 4.49 14.57
N LYS A 133 -14.69 3.37 14.76
CA LYS A 133 -14.91 2.41 15.84
C LYS A 133 -14.79 3.11 17.22
N ILE A 134 -13.72 3.90 17.44
CA ILE A 134 -13.50 4.64 18.69
C ILE A 134 -14.67 5.58 19.00
N ILE A 135 -15.09 6.39 18.02
CA ILE A 135 -16.21 7.33 18.22
C ILE A 135 -17.49 6.60 18.56
N LYS A 136 -17.78 5.49 17.88
CA LYS A 136 -18.93 4.66 18.14
C LYS A 136 -18.91 4.04 19.54
N GLU A 137 -17.84 3.33 19.89
CA GLU A 137 -17.75 2.59 21.15
C GLU A 137 -17.75 3.50 22.38
N LYS A 138 -17.05 4.64 22.26
CA LYS A 138 -16.98 5.61 23.36
C LYS A 138 -18.13 6.62 23.37
N GLN A 139 -19.05 6.59 22.40
CA GLN A 139 -20.16 7.53 22.25
C GLN A 139 -19.70 9.00 22.39
N LEU A 140 -18.56 9.33 21.75
CA LEU A 140 -17.94 10.65 21.91
C LEU A 140 -18.87 11.75 21.37
N PRO A 141 -19.24 12.76 22.17
CA PRO A 141 -20.07 13.85 21.71
C PRO A 141 -19.25 14.84 20.86
N ASN A 142 -19.92 15.57 19.98
CA ASN A 142 -19.33 16.65 19.18
C ASN A 142 -18.09 16.24 18.39
N THR A 143 -18.02 14.97 18.00
CA THR A 143 -16.86 14.42 17.27
C THR A 143 -17.24 13.81 15.94
N ALA A 144 -16.32 13.91 14.97
CA ALA A 144 -16.43 13.23 13.70
C ALA A 144 -15.14 12.44 13.40
N ALA A 145 -15.26 11.37 12.59
CA ALA A 145 -14.14 10.68 12.01
C ALA A 145 -14.01 11.00 10.53
N ILE A 146 -12.79 10.97 10.01
CA ILE A 146 -12.50 10.95 8.59
C ILE A 146 -12.06 9.52 8.23
N ALA A 147 -12.87 8.84 7.40
CA ALA A 147 -12.61 7.46 6.98
C ALA A 147 -13.29 7.13 5.65
N SER A 148 -13.31 5.85 5.27
CA SER A 148 -14.02 5.36 4.11
C SER A 148 -15.54 5.30 4.34
N GLU A 149 -16.34 5.40 3.28
CA GLU A 149 -17.78 5.14 3.35
C GLU A 149 -18.09 3.72 3.81
N LYS A 150 -17.23 2.75 3.46
CA LYS A 150 -17.37 1.37 3.93
C LYS A 150 -17.31 1.27 5.45
N ALA A 151 -16.40 2.00 6.08
CA ALA A 151 -16.30 2.06 7.54
C ALA A 151 -17.58 2.66 8.16
N ALA A 152 -18.12 3.74 7.60
CA ALA A 152 -19.38 4.31 8.08
C ALA A 152 -20.52 3.29 8.05
N ASN A 153 -20.69 2.59 6.93
CA ASN A 153 -21.75 1.59 6.76
C ASN A 153 -21.56 0.38 7.71
N LEU A 154 -20.32 -0.11 7.85
CA LEU A 154 -20.00 -1.24 8.73
C LEU A 154 -20.34 -0.94 10.19
N TYR A 155 -20.02 0.26 10.64
CA TYR A 155 -20.27 0.67 12.01
C TYR A 155 -21.66 1.31 12.24
N ASN A 156 -22.53 1.35 11.21
CA ASN A 156 -23.84 2.02 11.27
C ASN A 156 -23.75 3.48 11.75
N MET A 157 -22.79 4.22 11.22
CA MET A 157 -22.55 5.62 11.53
C MET A 157 -23.09 6.53 10.42
N LYS A 158 -23.40 7.77 10.77
CA LYS A 158 -23.96 8.77 9.84
C LYS A 158 -22.84 9.44 9.04
N ILE A 159 -22.95 9.40 7.71
CA ILE A 159 -22.10 10.22 6.83
C ILE A 159 -22.71 11.61 6.72
N ILE A 160 -21.95 12.63 7.11
CA ILE A 160 -22.36 14.03 7.08
C ILE A 160 -21.88 14.75 5.82
N ALA A 161 -20.65 14.44 5.37
CA ALA A 161 -20.11 15.02 4.15
C ALA A 161 -19.29 13.98 3.37
N ARG A 162 -19.25 14.14 2.05
CA ARG A 162 -18.49 13.29 1.11
C ARG A 162 -17.46 14.13 0.39
N ASP A 163 -16.48 13.46 -0.20
CA ASP A 163 -15.46 14.08 -1.06
C ASP A 163 -14.73 15.26 -0.37
N ILE A 164 -14.36 15.05 0.90
CA ILE A 164 -13.75 16.07 1.74
C ILE A 164 -12.22 16.15 1.60
N ALA A 165 -11.63 15.26 0.77
CA ALA A 165 -10.20 15.27 0.51
C ALA A 165 -9.80 16.46 -0.36
N ASP A 166 -8.65 17.07 -0.06
CA ASP A 166 -8.10 18.21 -0.80
C ASP A 166 -7.73 17.84 -2.26
N ASN A 167 -7.39 16.58 -2.49
CA ASN A 167 -7.11 16.05 -3.82
C ASN A 167 -8.03 14.85 -4.14
N PRO A 168 -8.92 14.95 -5.14
CA PRO A 168 -9.86 13.89 -5.51
C PRO A 168 -9.20 12.71 -6.24
N THR A 169 -7.95 12.85 -6.70
CA THR A 169 -7.19 11.82 -7.44
C THR A 169 -6.22 11.07 -6.53
N ASN A 170 -6.69 10.67 -5.35
CA ASN A 170 -5.90 9.94 -4.39
C ASN A 170 -6.09 8.43 -4.55
N TYR A 171 -5.01 7.71 -4.85
CA TYR A 171 -5.01 6.26 -5.00
C TYR A 171 -3.90 5.64 -4.16
N THR A 172 -4.17 4.49 -3.57
CA THR A 172 -3.14 3.65 -2.98
C THR A 172 -3.00 2.37 -3.81
N ARG A 173 -1.78 2.06 -4.18
CA ARG A 173 -1.38 0.81 -4.80
C ARG A 173 -1.03 -0.20 -3.72
N PHE A 174 -1.62 -1.38 -3.82
CA PHE A 174 -1.38 -2.51 -2.93
C PHE A 174 -0.73 -3.64 -3.73
N LEU A 175 0.10 -4.42 -3.05
CA LEU A 175 0.68 -5.65 -3.57
C LEU A 175 0.06 -6.86 -2.84
N VAL A 176 -0.12 -7.93 -3.57
CA VAL A 176 -0.63 -9.21 -3.05
C VAL A 176 0.53 -10.15 -2.80
N LEU A 177 0.74 -10.50 -1.54
CA LEU A 177 1.78 -11.42 -1.09
C LEU A 177 1.35 -12.87 -1.30
N SER A 178 2.30 -13.71 -1.70
CA SER A 178 2.15 -15.15 -1.90
C SER A 178 3.47 -15.88 -1.67
N HIS A 179 3.47 -17.20 -1.69
CA HIS A 179 4.69 -18.00 -1.79
C HIS A 179 5.19 -18.15 -3.23
N GLU A 180 4.33 -17.94 -4.22
CA GLU A 180 4.61 -18.14 -5.63
C GLU A 180 4.26 -16.89 -6.45
N ASP A 181 4.92 -16.75 -7.60
CA ASP A 181 4.56 -15.75 -8.60
C ASP A 181 3.22 -16.07 -9.27
N ALA A 182 2.63 -15.10 -9.93
CA ALA A 182 1.55 -15.37 -10.89
C ALA A 182 2.10 -16.04 -12.16
N ALA A 183 1.24 -16.76 -12.86
CA ALA A 183 1.55 -17.26 -14.19
C ALA A 183 1.65 -16.09 -15.18
N PRO A 184 2.53 -16.18 -16.22
CA PRO A 184 2.64 -15.15 -17.24
C PRO A 184 1.32 -14.93 -17.98
N THR A 185 0.96 -13.66 -18.19
CA THR A 185 -0.27 -13.26 -18.91
C THR A 185 0.03 -12.61 -20.26
N GLY A 186 1.25 -12.15 -20.46
CA GLY A 186 1.66 -11.37 -21.65
C GLY A 186 1.54 -9.86 -21.44
N ASP A 187 0.86 -9.41 -20.40
CA ASP A 187 0.85 -8.01 -19.92
C ASP A 187 1.18 -7.99 -18.43
N ASP A 188 2.46 -8.17 -18.13
CA ASP A 188 2.97 -8.40 -16.80
C ASP A 188 3.92 -7.28 -16.35
N LYS A 189 4.12 -7.21 -15.06
CA LYS A 189 5.09 -6.37 -14.37
C LYS A 189 5.95 -7.23 -13.45
N THR A 190 7.23 -6.91 -13.37
CA THR A 190 8.14 -7.53 -12.40
C THR A 190 8.67 -6.49 -11.44
N SER A 191 8.64 -6.80 -10.15
CA SER A 191 9.27 -6.00 -9.09
C SER A 191 10.57 -6.66 -8.63
N LEU A 192 11.62 -5.85 -8.54
CA LEU A 192 12.98 -6.29 -8.25
C LEU A 192 13.67 -5.31 -7.29
N ILE A 193 14.47 -5.86 -6.38
CA ILE A 193 15.37 -5.09 -5.50
C ILE A 193 16.81 -5.38 -5.92
N PHE A 194 17.63 -4.35 -6.02
CA PHE A 194 19.09 -4.53 -6.19
C PHE A 194 19.87 -3.46 -5.42
N SER A 195 21.08 -3.81 -4.99
CA SER A 195 22.05 -2.88 -4.43
C SER A 195 23.11 -2.62 -5.48
N ALA A 196 23.23 -1.38 -5.97
CA ALA A 196 24.25 -1.04 -6.93
C ALA A 196 25.66 -1.04 -6.26
N LYS A 197 26.70 -1.47 -7.01
CA LYS A 197 28.08 -1.29 -6.58
C LYS A 197 28.36 0.21 -6.34
N HIS A 198 29.07 0.52 -5.28
CA HIS A 198 29.42 1.91 -4.94
C HIS A 198 30.55 2.43 -5.83
N ALA A 199 30.22 2.67 -7.11
CA ALA A 199 31.16 3.18 -8.11
C ALA A 199 30.44 4.09 -9.12
N PRO A 200 31.14 5.09 -9.69
CA PRO A 200 30.56 5.99 -10.69
C PRO A 200 29.91 5.21 -11.84
N GLY A 201 28.67 5.57 -12.19
CA GLY A 201 27.93 4.98 -13.29
C GLY A 201 27.32 3.62 -13.04
N SER A 202 27.46 3.01 -11.84
CA SER A 202 26.88 1.66 -11.58
C SER A 202 25.38 1.62 -11.73
N LEU A 203 24.65 2.60 -11.16
CA LEU A 203 23.20 2.70 -11.33
C LEU A 203 22.82 2.93 -12.80
N TYR A 204 23.49 3.86 -13.49
CA TYR A 204 23.25 4.14 -14.90
C TYR A 204 23.40 2.86 -15.77
N LYS A 205 24.50 2.12 -15.56
CA LYS A 205 24.75 0.87 -16.29
C LYS A 205 23.69 -0.20 -15.99
N ALA A 206 23.30 -0.34 -14.72
CA ALA A 206 22.24 -1.27 -14.33
C ALA A 206 20.90 -0.93 -15.01
N LEU A 207 20.49 0.34 -15.00
CA LEU A 207 19.27 0.79 -15.70
C LEU A 207 19.39 0.68 -17.22
N GLY A 208 20.58 0.88 -17.77
CA GLY A 208 20.89 0.71 -19.19
C GLY A 208 20.64 -0.70 -19.72
N GLU A 209 20.75 -1.74 -18.87
CA GLU A 209 20.46 -3.12 -19.25
C GLU A 209 18.97 -3.36 -19.57
N PHE A 210 18.08 -2.63 -18.93
CA PHE A 210 16.65 -2.63 -19.26
C PHE A 210 16.38 -1.83 -20.54
N ALA A 211 16.91 -0.63 -20.62
CA ALA A 211 16.72 0.27 -21.78
C ALA A 211 17.21 -0.36 -23.08
N SER A 212 18.38 -1.01 -23.08
CA SER A 212 18.96 -1.68 -24.27
C SER A 212 18.15 -2.87 -24.77
N ARG A 213 17.25 -3.42 -23.93
CA ARG A 213 16.33 -4.52 -24.25
C ARG A 213 14.89 -4.07 -24.46
N ASN A 214 14.68 -2.76 -24.60
CA ASN A 214 13.36 -2.17 -24.76
C ASN A 214 12.38 -2.58 -23.65
N ILE A 215 12.86 -2.58 -22.40
CA ILE A 215 12.07 -2.84 -21.20
C ILE A 215 11.82 -1.50 -20.50
N ASN A 216 10.54 -1.12 -20.39
CA ASN A 216 10.15 0.10 -19.71
C ASN A 216 10.19 -0.09 -18.18
N LEU A 217 10.79 0.87 -17.49
CA LEU A 217 10.76 0.96 -16.03
C LEU A 217 9.57 1.83 -15.63
N THR A 218 8.65 1.27 -14.86
CA THR A 218 7.45 2.00 -14.40
C THR A 218 7.65 2.65 -13.05
N ARG A 219 8.69 2.23 -12.31
CA ARG A 219 9.01 2.79 -10.99
C ARG A 219 10.47 2.59 -10.63
N ILE A 220 11.02 3.55 -9.89
CA ILE A 220 12.30 3.44 -9.20
C ILE A 220 12.23 4.15 -7.85
N GLU A 221 12.66 3.49 -6.79
CA GLU A 221 12.75 4.02 -5.43
C GLU A 221 14.10 3.67 -4.84
N SER A 222 14.77 4.60 -4.18
CA SER A 222 16.03 4.34 -3.49
C SER A 222 15.85 4.38 -1.98
N ARG A 223 16.40 3.38 -1.27
CA ARG A 223 16.34 3.30 0.18
C ARG A 223 17.68 2.91 0.78
N PRO A 224 18.09 3.53 1.92
CA PRO A 224 19.31 3.13 2.62
C PRO A 224 19.28 1.63 2.96
N THR A 225 20.42 0.96 2.83
CA THR A 225 20.53 -0.48 3.17
C THR A 225 20.38 -0.75 4.66
N LYS A 226 20.59 0.26 5.53
CA LYS A 226 20.64 0.20 6.99
C LYS A 226 21.76 -0.68 7.57
N THR A 227 22.50 -1.41 6.73
CA THR A 227 23.65 -2.23 7.13
C THR A 227 24.96 -1.50 6.94
N THR A 228 25.05 -0.67 5.90
CA THR A 228 26.24 0.13 5.60
C THR A 228 25.82 1.57 5.30
N ALA A 229 26.44 2.54 5.98
CA ALA A 229 26.14 3.94 5.77
C ALA A 229 26.36 4.35 4.31
N TRP A 230 25.44 5.14 3.77
CA TRP A 230 25.48 5.71 2.42
C TRP A 230 25.42 4.69 1.27
N GLN A 231 25.03 3.44 1.56
CA GLN A 231 24.67 2.45 0.55
C GLN A 231 23.14 2.35 0.43
N TYR A 232 22.67 2.09 -0.81
CA TYR A 232 21.27 2.12 -1.15
C TYR A 232 20.82 0.84 -1.87
N ASN A 233 19.64 0.36 -1.50
CA ASN A 233 18.85 -0.57 -2.28
C ASN A 233 17.97 0.21 -3.24
N PHE A 234 17.89 -0.24 -4.48
CA PHE A 234 16.99 0.28 -5.49
C PHE A 234 15.86 -0.72 -5.69
N TYR A 235 14.64 -0.25 -5.56
CA TYR A 235 13.42 -1.00 -5.84
C TYR A 235 12.91 -0.52 -7.18
N ILE A 236 12.84 -1.42 -8.15
CA ILE A 236 12.34 -1.10 -9.49
C ILE A 236 11.16 -2.00 -9.84
N ASP A 237 10.21 -1.41 -10.58
CA ASP A 237 9.18 -2.15 -11.28
C ASP A 237 9.40 -1.95 -12.79
N PHE A 238 9.33 -3.02 -13.56
CA PHE A 238 9.50 -2.99 -15.00
C PHE A 238 8.44 -3.84 -15.71
N GLU A 239 8.13 -3.50 -16.95
CA GLU A 239 7.17 -4.21 -17.80
C GLU A 239 7.75 -5.51 -18.34
N GLY A 240 6.99 -6.56 -18.21
CA GLY A 240 7.29 -7.93 -18.63
C GLY A 240 7.44 -8.91 -17.45
N HIS A 241 7.16 -10.19 -17.75
CA HIS A 241 7.33 -11.26 -16.79
C HIS A 241 8.80 -11.70 -16.75
N ARG A 242 9.33 -12.05 -15.57
CA ARG A 242 10.73 -12.45 -15.38
C ARG A 242 11.17 -13.64 -16.23
N THR A 243 10.22 -14.47 -16.70
CA THR A 243 10.49 -15.62 -17.57
C THR A 243 10.59 -15.26 -19.05
N GLU A 244 10.20 -14.04 -19.44
CA GLU A 244 10.46 -13.55 -20.79
C GLU A 244 11.97 -13.43 -21.01
N LYS A 245 12.45 -13.90 -22.18
CA LYS A 245 13.89 -13.91 -22.46
C LYS A 245 14.55 -12.53 -22.27
N ARG A 246 13.93 -11.45 -22.76
CA ARG A 246 14.45 -10.08 -22.60
C ARG A 246 14.57 -9.67 -21.12
N CYS A 247 13.61 -10.05 -20.29
CA CYS A 247 13.60 -9.76 -18.85
C CYS A 247 14.63 -10.60 -18.09
N THR A 248 14.71 -11.91 -18.39
CA THR A 248 15.74 -12.80 -17.83
C THR A 248 17.14 -12.30 -18.15
N ASP A 249 17.40 -11.93 -19.42
CA ASP A 249 18.70 -11.43 -19.88
C ASP A 249 19.04 -10.08 -19.17
N ALA A 250 18.05 -9.19 -18.96
CA ALA A 250 18.26 -7.93 -18.23
C ALA A 250 18.60 -8.18 -16.75
N ILE A 251 17.84 -9.03 -16.07
CA ILE A 251 18.06 -9.38 -14.65
C ILE A 251 19.46 -9.98 -14.46
N GLN A 252 19.90 -10.90 -15.33
CA GLN A 252 21.25 -11.45 -15.26
C GLN A 252 22.33 -10.40 -15.54
N ALA A 253 22.09 -9.50 -16.48
CA ALA A 253 23.05 -8.48 -16.84
C ALA A 253 23.31 -7.45 -15.73
N ILE A 254 22.30 -7.08 -14.93
CA ILE A 254 22.46 -6.12 -13.82
C ILE A 254 23.35 -6.68 -12.69
N GLU A 255 23.48 -7.99 -12.54
CA GLU A 255 24.35 -8.61 -11.52
C GLU A 255 25.81 -8.16 -11.64
N LYS A 256 26.26 -7.79 -12.84
CA LYS A 256 27.60 -7.21 -13.07
C LYS A 256 27.81 -5.89 -12.32
N TYR A 257 26.73 -5.13 -12.12
CA TYR A 257 26.73 -3.78 -11.53
C TYR A 257 26.12 -3.74 -10.13
N ALA A 258 25.56 -4.87 -9.67
CA ALA A 258 24.94 -5.01 -8.35
C ALA A 258 25.80 -5.87 -7.42
N THR A 259 25.65 -5.64 -6.12
CA THR A 259 26.19 -6.49 -5.04
C THR A 259 25.14 -7.45 -4.50
N PHE A 260 23.87 -7.15 -4.75
CA PHE A 260 22.71 -7.92 -4.33
C PHE A 260 21.57 -7.72 -5.32
N THR A 261 20.82 -8.79 -5.59
CA THR A 261 19.61 -8.76 -6.42
C THR A 261 18.57 -9.71 -5.84
N LYS A 262 17.32 -9.26 -5.73
CA LYS A 262 16.19 -10.07 -5.27
C LYS A 262 14.95 -9.76 -6.10
N ILE A 263 14.42 -10.76 -6.79
CA ILE A 263 13.11 -10.64 -7.47
C ILE A 263 12.02 -10.81 -6.44
N ILE A 264 11.15 -9.79 -6.30
CA ILE A 264 10.03 -9.82 -5.34
C ILE A 264 8.85 -10.57 -5.96
N GLY A 265 8.63 -10.43 -7.27
CA GLY A 265 7.59 -11.18 -7.98
C GLY A 265 7.35 -10.67 -9.39
N SER A 266 6.68 -11.51 -10.19
CA SER A 266 6.11 -11.15 -11.49
C SER A 266 4.61 -11.40 -11.46
N TYR A 267 3.82 -10.46 -11.97
CA TYR A 267 2.37 -10.47 -11.80
C TYR A 267 1.68 -9.66 -12.90
N PRO A 268 0.38 -9.90 -13.18
CA PRO A 268 -0.39 -9.13 -14.15
C PRO A 268 -0.36 -7.64 -13.84
N ARG A 269 -0.13 -6.82 -14.84
CA ARG A 269 -0.10 -5.36 -14.73
C ARG A 269 -1.52 -4.80 -14.64
N VAL A 270 -1.75 -3.92 -13.66
CA VAL A 270 -3.04 -3.23 -13.44
C VAL A 270 -2.89 -1.71 -13.62
N ILE A 271 -1.67 -1.18 -13.43
CA ILE A 271 -1.36 0.25 -13.46
C ILE A 271 -0.14 0.48 -14.36
#